data_ad135551ea8f77ce24d17999fc25a8a0
#
_entry.id   ad135551ea8f77ce24d17999fc25a8a0
#
_cell.length_a   1.000
_cell.length_b   1.000
_cell.length_c   1.000
_cell.angle_alpha   90.00
_cell.angle_beta   90.00
_cell.angle_gamma   90.00
#
_symmetry.space_group_name_H-M   'P 1'
#
loop_
_entity.id
_entity.type
_entity.pdbx_description
1 polymer ?
#
loop_
_entity_poly.entity_id
_entity_poly.type
_entity_poly.pdbx_seq_one_letter_code
_entity_poly.pdbx_strand_id
1 'polypeptide(L)'
;MLRFSLVAAFAIACSSDATSAPLRAFLYSAVAAQCGPADGPAVAVFLAPTQAGANDPTAPYVQVFVPVLVGQLTGVWPIATNSEAGASFHPDGSTYEFAASGYMTVSSVDSDNTVTGSVDLQFPDAGHIKTAFRAKFRPTVVLCA
;
A
#
# COMPACT_ATOMS: atom_id res chain seq x y z
N MET A 1 -66.20 2.05 -28.44
CA MET A 1 -65.46 1.70 -27.20
C MET A 1 -63.99 1.35 -27.61
N LEU A 2 -63.13 2.31 -27.49
CA LEU A 2 -61.70 2.15 -27.86
C LEU A 2 -60.89 1.81 -26.57
N ARG A 3 -60.29 0.65 -26.52
CA ARG A 3 -59.41 0.25 -25.41
C ARG A 3 -57.95 0.60 -25.79
N PHE A 4 -57.38 1.59 -25.11
CA PHE A 4 -55.97 1.89 -25.16
C PHE A 4 -55.20 0.95 -24.21
N SER A 5 -54.37 0.09 -24.76
CA SER A 5 -53.41 -0.69 -23.98
C SER A 5 -52.12 0.13 -23.80
N LEU A 6 -51.85 0.47 -22.57
CA LEU A 6 -50.60 1.15 -22.16
C LEU A 6 -49.50 0.10 -22.01
N VAL A 7 -48.53 0.08 -22.91
CA VAL A 7 -47.34 -0.76 -22.79
C VAL A 7 -46.31 0.03 -22.00
N ALA A 8 -46.06 -0.37 -20.76
CA ALA A 8 -44.99 0.16 -19.93
C ALA A 8 -43.67 -0.49 -20.34
N ALA A 9 -42.80 0.29 -20.98
CA ALA A 9 -41.43 -0.13 -21.24
C ALA A 9 -40.61 0.01 -19.96
N PHE A 10 -40.22 -1.12 -19.35
CA PHE A 10 -39.22 -1.17 -18.31
C PHE A 10 -37.83 -1.01 -18.92
N ALA A 11 -37.21 0.14 -18.73
CA ALA A 11 -35.78 0.34 -19.00
C ALA A 11 -35.00 -0.34 -17.89
N ILE A 12 -34.40 -1.48 -18.18
CA ILE A 12 -33.40 -2.13 -17.32
C ILE A 12 -32.12 -1.30 -17.47
N ALA A 13 -31.86 -0.45 -16.48
CA ALA A 13 -30.54 0.19 -16.34
C ALA A 13 -29.54 -0.91 -15.94
N CYS A 14 -28.73 -1.37 -16.90
CA CYS A 14 -27.51 -2.10 -16.58
C CYS A 14 -26.54 -1.13 -15.88
N SER A 15 -26.54 -1.12 -14.56
CA SER A 15 -25.40 -0.62 -13.80
C SER A 15 -24.25 -1.57 -14.08
N SER A 16 -23.29 -1.12 -14.89
CA SER A 16 -21.99 -1.75 -14.98
C SER A 16 -21.30 -1.55 -13.63
N ASP A 17 -21.48 -2.49 -12.72
CA ASP A 17 -20.57 -2.63 -11.60
C ASP A 17 -19.18 -2.83 -12.21
N ALA A 18 -18.37 -1.79 -12.15
CA ALA A 18 -16.94 -1.90 -12.39
C ALA A 18 -16.43 -2.89 -11.33
N THR A 19 -16.29 -4.14 -11.71
CA THR A 19 -15.72 -5.18 -10.90
C THR A 19 -14.27 -4.77 -10.69
N SER A 20 -13.99 -4.06 -9.59
CA SER A 20 -12.63 -3.82 -9.16
C SER A 20 -11.98 -5.21 -9.04
N ALA A 21 -10.95 -5.43 -9.86
CA ALA A 21 -10.19 -6.67 -9.78
C ALA A 21 -9.83 -6.90 -8.31
N PRO A 22 -10.05 -8.11 -7.76
CA PRO A 22 -9.75 -8.36 -6.36
C PRO A 22 -8.28 -7.96 -6.13
N LEU A 23 -8.06 -7.04 -5.19
CA LEU A 23 -6.72 -6.64 -4.78
C LEU A 23 -5.94 -7.92 -4.51
N ARG A 24 -4.92 -8.17 -5.33
CA ARG A 24 -4.07 -9.35 -5.18
C ARG A 24 -3.53 -9.33 -3.76
N ALA A 25 -3.69 -10.45 -3.06
CA ALA A 25 -3.21 -10.53 -1.69
C ALA A 25 -1.70 -10.22 -1.65
N PHE A 26 -1.33 -9.13 -0.99
CA PHE A 26 0.08 -8.77 -0.73
C PHE A 26 0.58 -9.63 0.43
N LEU A 27 0.99 -10.85 0.12
CA LEU A 27 1.32 -11.87 1.12
C LEU A 27 2.78 -11.83 1.56
N TYR A 28 3.64 -11.16 0.80
CA TYR A 28 5.07 -11.12 1.04
C TYR A 28 5.52 -9.70 1.35
N SER A 29 6.50 -9.59 2.23
CA SER A 29 7.03 -8.31 2.67
C SER A 29 8.55 -8.29 2.71
N ALA A 30 9.11 -7.10 2.53
CA ALA A 30 10.50 -6.79 2.80
C ALA A 30 10.60 -5.45 3.49
N VAL A 31 11.62 -5.28 4.33
CA VAL A 31 11.90 -4.01 5.02
C VAL A 31 13.35 -3.63 4.72
N ALA A 32 13.57 -2.42 4.25
CA ALA A 32 14.89 -1.93 3.87
C ALA A 32 15.13 -0.48 4.25
N ALA A 33 16.41 -0.10 4.39
CA ALA A 33 16.78 1.30 4.47
C ALA A 33 16.56 1.99 3.13
N GLN A 34 16.15 3.25 3.17
CA GLN A 34 15.93 4.10 2.01
C GLN A 34 16.23 5.56 2.36
N CYS A 35 16.40 6.41 1.35
CA CYS A 35 16.37 7.85 1.54
C CYS A 35 14.94 8.34 1.55
N GLY A 36 14.61 9.16 2.54
CA GLY A 36 13.34 9.87 2.60
C GLY A 36 13.30 11.05 1.62
N PRO A 37 12.12 11.66 1.43
CA PRO A 37 11.94 12.78 0.49
C PRO A 37 12.81 14.02 0.79
N ALA A 38 13.31 14.16 2.01
CA ALA A 38 14.18 15.26 2.44
C ALA A 38 15.65 14.81 2.64
N ASP A 39 16.09 13.80 1.85
CA ASP A 39 17.46 13.24 1.90
C ASP A 39 17.89 12.72 3.27
N GLY A 40 16.95 12.53 4.19
CA GLY A 40 17.16 11.92 5.49
C GLY A 40 17.03 10.40 5.48
N PRO A 41 17.44 9.72 6.55
CA PRO A 41 17.25 8.28 6.66
C PRO A 41 15.74 7.94 6.73
N ALA A 42 15.36 6.89 6.03
CA ALA A 42 14.01 6.34 6.08
C ALA A 42 14.03 4.81 6.09
N VAL A 43 12.94 4.23 6.55
CA VAL A 43 12.67 2.79 6.43
C VAL A 43 11.51 2.61 5.46
N ALA A 44 11.70 1.75 4.46
CA ALA A 44 10.66 1.35 3.54
C ALA A 44 10.19 -0.08 3.84
N VAL A 45 8.87 -0.28 3.84
CA VAL A 45 8.20 -1.59 3.85
C VAL A 45 7.64 -1.81 2.46
N PHE A 46 8.03 -2.89 1.82
CA PHE A 46 7.53 -3.32 0.52
C PHE A 46 6.61 -4.50 0.70
N LEU A 47 5.42 -4.43 0.12
CA LEU A 47 4.43 -5.49 0.12
C LEU A 47 4.18 -5.92 -1.32
N ALA A 48 4.27 -7.22 -1.61
CA ALA A 48 4.10 -7.73 -2.96
C ALA A 48 3.38 -9.08 -2.99
N PRO A 49 2.83 -9.48 -4.15
CA PRO A 49 2.23 -10.81 -4.33
C PRO A 49 3.23 -11.97 -4.30
N THR A 50 4.54 -11.67 -4.44
CA THR A 50 5.61 -12.67 -4.44
C THR A 50 6.78 -12.22 -3.56
N GLN A 51 7.54 -13.16 -2.99
CA GLN A 51 8.73 -12.84 -2.20
C GLN A 51 9.81 -12.14 -3.03
N ALA A 52 9.99 -12.56 -4.27
CA ALA A 52 10.93 -11.90 -5.19
C ALA A 52 10.54 -10.43 -5.42
N GLY A 53 9.26 -10.15 -5.68
CA GLY A 53 8.75 -8.80 -5.88
C GLY A 53 8.83 -7.93 -4.62
N ALA A 54 8.78 -8.50 -3.41
CA ALA A 54 9.00 -7.75 -2.18
C ALA A 54 10.49 -7.43 -1.96
N ASN A 55 11.38 -8.36 -2.29
CA ASN A 55 12.82 -8.21 -2.10
C ASN A 55 13.50 -7.27 -3.11
N ASP A 56 13.01 -7.30 -4.35
CA ASP A 56 13.43 -6.43 -5.45
C ASP A 56 12.13 -5.86 -6.06
N PRO A 57 11.71 -4.66 -5.62
CA PRO A 57 10.37 -4.16 -5.89
C PRO A 57 10.06 -4.15 -7.39
N THR A 58 9.30 -5.15 -7.80
CA THR A 58 8.80 -5.31 -9.16
C THR A 58 7.28 -5.27 -9.11
N ALA A 59 6.68 -4.41 -9.90
CA ALA A 59 5.24 -4.20 -9.89
C ALA A 59 4.45 -5.49 -10.19
N PRO A 60 3.30 -5.70 -9.56
CA PRO A 60 2.65 -4.77 -8.64
C PRO A 60 3.23 -4.86 -7.20
N TYR A 61 3.44 -3.71 -6.57
CA TYR A 61 3.83 -3.65 -5.15
C TYR A 61 3.26 -2.42 -4.45
N VAL A 62 3.20 -2.48 -3.13
CA VAL A 62 2.95 -1.31 -2.27
C VAL A 62 4.25 -0.98 -1.55
N GLN A 63 4.59 0.29 -1.50
CA GLN A 63 5.67 0.82 -0.70
C GLN A 63 5.09 1.72 0.39
N VAL A 64 5.50 1.50 1.63
CA VAL A 64 5.26 2.43 2.75
C VAL A 64 6.62 2.91 3.24
N PHE A 65 6.81 4.20 3.36
CA PHE A 65 8.04 4.77 3.91
C PHE A 65 7.77 5.58 5.17
N VAL A 66 8.72 5.52 6.10
CA VAL A 66 8.71 6.29 7.35
C VAL A 66 10.09 6.93 7.52
N PRO A 67 10.19 8.25 7.73
CA PRO A 67 11.45 8.98 7.78
C PRO A 67 12.14 8.84 9.15
N VAL A 68 12.48 7.62 9.53
CA VAL A 68 13.14 7.29 10.80
C VAL A 68 14.19 6.19 10.62
N LEU A 69 15.04 6.02 11.62
CA LEU A 69 15.90 4.85 11.73
C LEU A 69 15.11 3.62 12.19
N VAL A 70 15.58 2.42 11.84
CA VAL A 70 14.87 1.16 12.18
C VAL A 70 14.62 1.00 13.68
N GLY A 71 15.52 1.45 14.54
CA GLY A 71 15.35 1.42 15.99
C GLY A 71 14.25 2.35 16.54
N GLN A 72 13.74 3.27 15.72
CA GLN A 72 12.67 4.21 16.07
C GLN A 72 11.35 3.86 15.37
N LEU A 73 11.30 2.74 14.65
CA LEU A 73 10.18 2.40 13.77
C LEU A 73 8.93 1.92 14.52
N THR A 74 9.06 1.42 15.76
CA THR A 74 7.93 0.93 16.55
C THR A 74 6.91 2.03 16.84
N GLY A 75 5.64 1.78 16.57
CA GLY A 75 4.55 2.74 16.78
C GLY A 75 3.51 2.73 15.68
N VAL A 76 2.68 3.77 15.70
CA VAL A 76 1.64 4.02 14.69
C VAL A 76 2.05 5.21 13.84
N TRP A 77 2.10 5.00 12.55
CA TRP A 77 2.51 5.99 11.53
C TRP A 77 1.31 6.35 10.67
N PRO A 78 0.70 7.51 10.89
CA PRO A 78 -0.41 7.97 10.05
C PRO A 78 0.08 8.26 8.64
N ILE A 79 -0.70 7.85 7.66
CA ILE A 79 -0.48 8.08 6.22
C ILE A 79 -1.56 9.03 5.73
N ALA A 80 -1.17 10.21 5.31
CA ALA A 80 -2.05 11.22 4.75
C ALA A 80 -1.22 12.18 3.87
N THR A 81 -1.87 13.01 3.09
CA THR A 81 -1.21 13.95 2.15
C THR A 81 -0.15 14.84 2.79
N ASN A 82 -0.30 15.16 4.08
CA ASN A 82 0.61 16.05 4.82
C ASN A 82 1.35 15.36 5.97
N SER A 83 1.35 14.04 6.01
CA SER A 83 2.11 13.29 7.02
C SER A 83 3.57 13.08 6.57
N GLU A 84 4.47 12.90 7.55
CA GLU A 84 5.88 12.59 7.27
C GLU A 84 6.03 11.19 6.64
N ALA A 85 5.22 10.24 7.08
CA ALA A 85 5.14 8.92 6.48
C ALA A 85 4.23 8.95 5.24
N GLY A 86 4.55 8.12 4.25
CA GLY A 86 3.77 8.01 3.02
C GLY A 86 3.64 6.58 2.53
N ALA A 87 2.68 6.37 1.64
CA ALA A 87 2.52 5.10 0.96
C ALA A 87 2.16 5.29 -0.51
N SER A 88 2.68 4.41 -1.36
CA SER A 88 2.36 4.38 -2.79
C SER A 88 2.09 2.96 -3.26
N PHE A 89 1.14 2.82 -4.16
CA PHE A 89 0.86 1.60 -4.90
C PHE A 89 1.40 1.72 -6.31
N HIS A 90 2.13 0.73 -6.76
CA HIS A 90 2.74 0.64 -8.09
C HIS A 90 2.10 -0.55 -8.81
N PRO A 91 1.04 -0.33 -9.63
CA PRO A 91 0.36 -1.39 -10.36
C PRO A 91 1.22 -1.98 -11.48
N ASP A 92 2.08 -1.16 -12.05
CA ASP A 92 3.03 -1.49 -13.12
C ASP A 92 4.36 -0.73 -12.92
N GLY A 93 5.32 -0.91 -13.80
CA GLY A 93 6.64 -0.29 -13.69
C GLY A 93 6.68 1.21 -14.05
N SER A 94 5.58 1.81 -14.49
CA SER A 94 5.54 3.17 -15.04
C SER A 94 4.61 4.11 -14.29
N THR A 95 3.63 3.58 -13.57
CA THR A 95 2.61 4.36 -12.84
C THR A 95 2.67 4.08 -11.34
N TYR A 96 2.23 5.06 -10.56
CA TYR A 96 2.03 4.90 -9.12
C TYR A 96 0.89 5.79 -8.64
N GLU A 97 0.31 5.41 -7.51
CA GLU A 97 -0.77 6.10 -6.85
C GLU A 97 -0.43 6.26 -5.37
N PHE A 98 -0.58 7.47 -4.83
CA PHE A 98 -0.39 7.70 -3.41
C PHE A 98 -1.63 7.32 -2.60
N ALA A 99 -1.42 6.76 -1.41
CA ALA A 99 -2.50 6.56 -0.46
C ALA A 99 -3.08 7.91 -0.02
N ALA A 100 -4.41 8.02 -0.08
CA ALA A 100 -5.14 9.20 0.38
C ALA A 100 -5.17 9.28 1.90
N SER A 101 -5.22 8.12 2.57
CA SER A 101 -5.24 8.00 4.03
C SER A 101 -4.88 6.61 4.49
N GLY A 102 -4.66 6.45 5.79
CA GLY A 102 -4.43 5.19 6.43
C GLY A 102 -3.40 5.25 7.53
N TYR A 103 -2.84 4.13 7.89
CA TYR A 103 -1.76 4.03 8.84
C TYR A 103 -0.95 2.74 8.67
N MET A 104 0.29 2.80 9.09
CA MET A 104 1.12 1.63 9.36
C MET A 104 1.32 1.52 10.86
N THR A 105 1.15 0.32 11.40
CA THR A 105 1.48 0.01 12.80
C THR A 105 2.64 -0.96 12.81
N VAL A 106 3.70 -0.60 13.52
CA VAL A 106 4.82 -1.51 13.80
C VAL A 106 4.74 -1.92 15.26
N SER A 107 4.48 -3.19 15.50
CA SER A 107 4.31 -3.75 16.84
C SER A 107 5.62 -4.11 17.51
N SER A 108 6.62 -4.55 16.74
CA SER A 108 7.94 -4.85 17.26
C SER A 108 9.04 -4.71 16.20
N VAL A 109 10.24 -4.41 16.70
CA VAL A 109 11.51 -4.63 16.01
C VAL A 109 12.33 -5.51 16.94
N ASP A 110 12.55 -6.75 16.55
CA ASP A 110 13.22 -7.76 17.37
C ASP A 110 14.74 -7.56 17.36
N SER A 111 15.46 -8.23 18.25
CA SER A 111 16.92 -8.11 18.37
C SER A 111 17.70 -8.58 17.15
N ASP A 112 17.07 -9.40 16.28
CA ASP A 112 17.63 -9.81 14.99
C ASP A 112 17.22 -8.88 13.82
N ASN A 113 16.65 -7.71 14.15
CA ASN A 113 16.08 -6.74 13.21
C ASN A 113 14.89 -7.26 12.39
N THR A 114 14.13 -8.22 12.90
CA THR A 114 12.84 -8.59 12.32
C THR A 114 11.79 -7.56 12.71
N VAL A 115 11.15 -6.96 11.71
CA VAL A 115 10.07 -5.98 11.87
C VAL A 115 8.73 -6.67 11.68
N THR A 116 7.85 -6.49 12.66
CA THR A 116 6.47 -7.03 12.61
C THR A 116 5.47 -5.91 12.72
N GLY A 117 4.45 -5.92 11.87
CA GLY A 117 3.45 -4.87 11.84
C GLY A 117 2.27 -5.15 10.92
N SER A 118 1.50 -4.11 10.66
CA SER A 118 0.38 -4.13 9.71
C SER A 118 0.22 -2.78 9.03
N VAL A 119 -0.44 -2.80 7.88
CA VAL A 119 -0.89 -1.62 7.16
C VAL A 119 -2.40 -1.65 6.98
N ASP A 120 -2.99 -0.47 6.95
CA ASP A 120 -4.40 -0.24 6.64
C ASP A 120 -4.45 1.05 5.82
N LEU A 121 -4.53 0.92 4.48
CA LEU A 121 -4.29 2.00 3.52
C LEU A 121 -5.48 2.13 2.57
N GLN A 122 -5.89 3.37 2.31
CA GLN A 122 -6.91 3.71 1.34
C GLN A 122 -6.27 4.44 0.16
N PHE A 123 -6.38 3.85 -1.02
CA PHE A 123 -5.97 4.43 -2.29
C PHE A 123 -7.21 4.93 -3.06
N PRO A 124 -7.13 6.06 -3.79
CA PRO A 124 -8.24 6.58 -4.58
C PRO A 124 -8.79 5.59 -5.59
N ASP A 125 -7.95 4.97 -6.40
CA ASP A 125 -8.35 4.07 -7.48
C ASP A 125 -8.13 2.59 -7.13
N ALA A 126 -7.00 2.24 -6.50
CA ALA A 126 -6.68 0.86 -6.12
C ALA A 126 -7.52 0.34 -4.93
N GLY A 127 -8.20 1.25 -4.20
CA GLY A 127 -9.08 0.88 -3.09
C GLY A 127 -8.37 0.62 -1.79
N HIS A 128 -8.92 -0.27 -0.96
CA HIS A 128 -8.45 -0.52 0.40
C HIS A 128 -7.49 -1.70 0.48
N ILE A 129 -6.34 -1.48 1.07
CA ILE A 129 -5.33 -2.52 1.33
C ILE A 129 -5.12 -2.65 2.83
N LYS A 130 -5.40 -3.83 3.36
CA LYS A 130 -5.17 -4.16 4.76
C LYS A 130 -4.46 -5.50 4.87
N THR A 131 -3.26 -5.49 5.44
CA THR A 131 -2.46 -6.72 5.60
C THR A 131 -1.47 -6.58 6.75
N ALA A 132 -1.11 -7.72 7.35
CA ALA A 132 0.00 -7.81 8.28
C ALA A 132 1.30 -8.10 7.52
N PHE A 133 2.44 -7.73 8.10
CA PHE A 133 3.75 -8.04 7.56
C PHE A 133 4.72 -8.47 8.66
N ARG A 134 5.68 -9.29 8.25
CA ARG A 134 6.84 -9.66 9.07
C ARG A 134 8.02 -9.89 8.15
N ALA A 135 9.05 -9.08 8.28
CA ALA A 135 10.23 -9.18 7.42
C ALA A 135 11.49 -8.75 8.18
N LYS A 136 12.62 -9.36 7.82
CA LYS A 136 13.91 -8.95 8.33
C LYS A 136 14.34 -7.63 7.67
N PHE A 137 14.75 -6.65 8.49
CA PHE A 137 15.30 -5.40 8.00
C PHE A 137 16.62 -5.66 7.26
N ARG A 138 16.72 -5.14 6.06
CA ARG A 138 17.94 -5.19 5.25
C ARG A 138 18.63 -3.82 5.31
N PRO A 139 19.76 -3.74 6.03
CA PRO A 139 20.57 -2.52 6.02
C PRO A 139 21.26 -2.42 4.66
N THR A 140 20.67 -1.69 3.75
CA THR A 140 21.36 -1.27 2.52
C THR A 140 22.10 0.01 2.83
N VAL A 141 23.37 0.12 2.41
CA VAL A 141 24.10 1.39 2.51
C VAL A 141 23.46 2.34 1.49
N VAL A 142 22.60 3.20 1.99
CA VAL A 142 21.97 4.25 1.18
C VAL A 142 22.68 5.56 1.55
N LEU A 143 23.40 6.11 0.60
CA LEU A 143 23.98 7.46 0.74
C LEU A 143 22.88 8.43 0.32
N CYS A 144 22.26 9.09 1.30
CA CYS A 144 21.34 10.19 1.06
C CYS A 144 22.17 11.46 0.86
N ALA A 145 22.07 12.06 -0.32
CA ALA A 145 22.82 13.27 -0.72
C ALA A 145 21.99 14.52 -0.52
#